data_85cc25c29c40039768abf1a4ad8be6af
#
_entry.id   85cc25c29c40039768abf1a4ad8be6af
#
_cell.length_a   1.000
_cell.length_b   1.000
_cell.length_c   1.000
_cell.angle_alpha   90.00
_cell.angle_beta   90.00
_cell.angle_gamma   90.00
#
_symmetry.space_group_name_H-M   'P 1'
#
loop_
_entity.id
_entity.type
_entity.pdbx_description
1 polymer ?
#
loop_
_entity_poly.entity_id
_entity_poly.type
_entity_poly.pdbx_seq_one_letter_code
_entity_poly.pdbx_strand_id
1 'polypeptide(L)'
;MLLFLPGVGEIQRVLEQLTERVAEDVILCPLYGALPLSEQRKAILPAPAGKRKVVLATNIAETSLTIEGIRLVVDSAQERVARFDPRTGLTRLVTQRISQASMTQRAGRAGRLSPGICLHLLGKEQAERAAAQSEPEILHSDLSALLLELLQWGCHDPAALAWLDQPPAVNLAAARRLLEALSALDGERLSAFGRKMAALGNEPRLAAMLAAAQTDDEAATAAKLAAILEEPPRGGLVDLGAVFSRQQANWQQRAQQLMKRLARRGGQPDAGLMAGLLASAFADRIARRRGQEGATSWRTAWARCWTPTTRWAVMNGLSLRCCCRAALRRMPACCWLCQWKSAS
;
A
#
# COMPACT_ATOMS: atom_id res chain seq x y z
N MET A 1 -7.43 -12.67 -25.21
CA MET A 1 -6.18 -13.11 -24.55
C MET A 1 -6.09 -12.46 -23.19
N LEU A 2 -5.53 -13.16 -22.21
CA LEU A 2 -5.23 -12.61 -20.88
C LEU A 2 -3.74 -12.77 -20.61
N LEU A 3 -3.08 -11.67 -20.26
CA LEU A 3 -1.65 -11.63 -19.94
C LEU A 3 -1.48 -11.29 -18.46
N PHE A 4 -0.89 -12.19 -17.68
CA PHE A 4 -0.57 -11.96 -16.28
C PHE A 4 0.81 -11.33 -16.12
N LEU A 5 0.85 -10.19 -15.42
CA LEU A 5 2.05 -9.40 -15.14
C LEU A 5 2.17 -9.10 -13.65
N PRO A 6 3.38 -8.95 -13.10
CA PRO A 6 3.57 -8.82 -11.66
C PRO A 6 3.06 -7.49 -11.08
N GLY A 7 2.94 -6.44 -11.88
CA GLY A 7 2.51 -5.15 -11.37
C GLY A 7 2.15 -4.12 -12.42
N VAL A 8 1.66 -2.97 -11.97
CA VAL A 8 1.18 -1.88 -12.83
C VAL A 8 2.26 -1.32 -13.75
N GLY A 9 3.50 -1.22 -13.26
CA GLY A 9 4.62 -0.71 -14.05
C GLY A 9 4.94 -1.61 -15.26
N GLU A 10 4.82 -2.92 -15.08
CA GLU A 10 4.98 -3.90 -16.17
C GLU A 10 3.80 -3.83 -17.14
N ILE A 11 2.57 -3.69 -16.63
CA ILE A 11 1.37 -3.51 -17.46
C ILE A 11 1.53 -2.29 -18.36
N GLN A 12 1.93 -1.14 -17.82
CA GLN A 12 2.08 0.09 -18.61
C GLN A 12 3.15 -0.06 -19.69
N ARG A 13 4.31 -0.62 -19.36
CA ARG A 13 5.39 -0.83 -20.35
C ARG A 13 4.97 -1.75 -21.48
N VAL A 14 4.27 -2.85 -21.16
CA VAL A 14 3.79 -3.78 -22.19
C VAL A 14 2.67 -3.14 -23.01
N LEU A 15 1.78 -2.36 -22.37
CA LEU A 15 0.72 -1.61 -23.05
C LEU A 15 1.31 -0.66 -24.10
N GLU A 16 2.30 0.16 -23.70
CA GLU A 16 3.00 1.08 -24.61
C GLU A 16 3.60 0.35 -25.81
N GLN A 17 4.30 -0.77 -25.55
CA GLN A 17 4.92 -1.54 -26.63
C GLN A 17 3.91 -2.25 -27.56
N LEU A 18 2.77 -2.67 -27.04
CA LEU A 18 1.75 -3.33 -27.84
C LEU A 18 0.91 -2.35 -28.68
N THR A 19 0.68 -1.12 -28.19
CA THR A 19 -0.18 -0.14 -28.85
C THR A 19 0.22 0.10 -30.32
N GLU A 20 1.52 0.10 -30.61
CA GLU A 20 2.03 0.32 -31.97
C GLU A 20 2.13 -0.99 -32.82
N ARG A 21 1.91 -2.16 -32.21
CA ARG A 21 2.17 -3.46 -32.84
C ARG A 21 0.92 -4.31 -33.07
N VAL A 22 -0.17 -3.97 -32.42
CA VAL A 22 -1.43 -4.73 -32.57
C VAL A 22 -2.25 -4.19 -33.73
N ALA A 23 -3.03 -5.07 -34.36
CA ALA A 23 -3.95 -4.68 -35.42
C ALA A 23 -5.09 -3.81 -34.84
N GLU A 24 -5.73 -3.00 -35.70
CA GLU A 24 -6.79 -2.05 -35.33
C GLU A 24 -8.04 -2.69 -34.69
N ASP A 25 -8.25 -3.97 -34.93
CA ASP A 25 -9.34 -4.74 -34.32
C ASP A 25 -9.03 -5.23 -32.89
N VAL A 26 -7.83 -5.00 -32.38
CA VAL A 26 -7.40 -5.43 -31.04
C VAL A 26 -7.56 -4.31 -30.02
N ILE A 27 -8.34 -4.57 -28.97
CA ILE A 27 -8.53 -3.66 -27.84
C ILE A 27 -7.60 -4.10 -26.71
N LEU A 28 -6.76 -3.18 -26.24
CA LEU A 28 -5.88 -3.39 -25.08
C LEU A 28 -6.55 -2.89 -23.81
N CYS A 29 -6.72 -3.75 -22.82
CA CYS A 29 -7.39 -3.46 -21.55
C CYS A 29 -6.48 -3.73 -20.37
N PRO A 30 -5.94 -2.71 -19.68
CA PRO A 30 -5.29 -2.92 -18.40
C PRO A 30 -6.29 -3.33 -17.31
N LEU A 31 -5.86 -4.19 -16.36
CA LEU A 31 -6.70 -4.65 -15.25
C LEU A 31 -5.90 -4.83 -13.97
N TYR A 32 -6.10 -3.93 -13.01
CA TYR A 32 -5.50 -3.97 -11.68
C TYR A 32 -6.38 -3.24 -10.67
N GLY A 33 -6.23 -3.54 -9.37
CA GLY A 33 -7.15 -3.11 -8.31
C GLY A 33 -7.34 -1.60 -8.17
N ALA A 34 -6.31 -0.80 -8.48
CA ALA A 34 -6.36 0.66 -8.37
C ALA A 34 -6.97 1.38 -9.60
N LEU A 35 -7.51 0.63 -10.58
CA LEU A 35 -8.25 1.22 -11.69
C LEU A 35 -9.66 1.64 -11.26
N PRO A 36 -10.21 2.72 -11.84
CA PRO A 36 -11.62 3.02 -11.69
C PRO A 36 -12.51 1.84 -12.12
N LEU A 37 -13.64 1.63 -11.46
CA LEU A 37 -14.55 0.53 -11.76
C LEU A 37 -15.03 0.51 -13.22
N SER A 38 -15.19 1.68 -13.83
CA SER A 38 -15.54 1.81 -15.25
C SER A 38 -14.49 1.18 -16.17
N GLU A 39 -13.22 1.38 -15.88
CA GLU A 39 -12.12 0.80 -16.65
C GLU A 39 -11.97 -0.71 -16.38
N GLN A 40 -12.14 -1.14 -15.13
CA GLN A 40 -12.18 -2.56 -14.81
C GLN A 40 -13.31 -3.29 -15.55
N ARG A 41 -14.51 -2.69 -15.64
CA ARG A 41 -15.65 -3.24 -16.38
C ARG A 41 -15.33 -3.43 -17.86
N LYS A 42 -14.62 -2.50 -18.51
CA LYS A 42 -14.18 -2.65 -19.90
C LYS A 42 -13.31 -3.89 -20.12
N ALA A 43 -12.44 -4.19 -19.14
CA ALA A 43 -11.59 -5.38 -19.20
C ALA A 43 -12.38 -6.68 -18.98
N ILE A 44 -13.44 -6.66 -18.17
CA ILE A 44 -14.23 -7.83 -17.79
C ILE A 44 -15.26 -8.19 -18.86
N LEU A 45 -15.99 -7.20 -19.39
CA LEU A 45 -17.06 -7.40 -20.36
C LEU A 45 -16.53 -8.01 -21.68
N PRO A 46 -17.35 -8.76 -22.42
CA PRO A 46 -16.98 -9.29 -23.74
C PRO A 46 -16.47 -8.20 -24.69
N ALA A 47 -15.63 -8.59 -25.64
CA ALA A 47 -15.23 -7.67 -26.70
C ALA A 47 -16.44 -7.37 -27.61
N PRO A 48 -16.58 -6.15 -28.14
CA PRO A 48 -17.58 -5.85 -29.17
C PRO A 48 -17.43 -6.77 -30.38
N ALA A 49 -18.53 -6.94 -31.12
CA ALA A 49 -18.52 -7.77 -32.33
C ALA A 49 -17.44 -7.31 -33.33
N GLY A 50 -16.71 -8.26 -33.90
CA GLY A 50 -15.59 -8.00 -34.81
C GLY A 50 -14.31 -7.50 -34.16
N LYS A 51 -14.25 -7.33 -32.81
CA LYS A 51 -13.05 -6.92 -32.10
C LYS A 51 -12.48 -8.07 -31.28
N ARG A 52 -11.16 -8.08 -31.16
CA ARG A 52 -10.40 -8.97 -30.27
C ARG A 52 -9.93 -8.18 -29.04
N LYS A 53 -9.78 -8.86 -27.91
CA LYS A 53 -9.39 -8.20 -26.67
C LYS A 53 -8.15 -8.86 -26.09
N VAL A 54 -7.21 -8.03 -25.64
CA VAL A 54 -6.05 -8.41 -24.83
C VAL A 54 -6.16 -7.71 -23.48
N VAL A 55 -6.31 -8.49 -22.42
CA VAL A 55 -6.35 -7.99 -21.05
C VAL A 55 -4.97 -8.17 -20.43
N LEU A 56 -4.38 -7.08 -19.92
CA LEU A 56 -3.12 -7.09 -19.20
C LEU A 56 -3.43 -6.94 -17.71
N ALA A 57 -3.27 -8.01 -16.93
CA ALA A 57 -3.75 -8.07 -15.56
C ALA A 57 -2.66 -8.40 -14.55
N THR A 58 -2.85 -7.95 -13.32
CA THR A 58 -2.16 -8.51 -12.15
C THR A 58 -2.89 -9.76 -11.65
N ASN A 59 -2.51 -10.30 -10.50
CA ASN A 59 -3.19 -11.42 -9.83
C ASN A 59 -4.69 -11.18 -9.53
N ILE A 60 -5.22 -9.97 -9.69
CA ILE A 60 -6.67 -9.69 -9.56
C ILE A 60 -7.53 -10.57 -10.50
N ALA A 61 -6.98 -10.94 -11.66
CA ALA A 61 -7.66 -11.80 -12.62
C ALA A 61 -7.50 -13.30 -12.32
N GLU A 62 -6.76 -13.68 -11.28
CA GLU A 62 -6.48 -15.07 -10.95
C GLU A 62 -7.69 -15.77 -10.32
N THR A 63 -8.38 -15.14 -9.37
CA THR A 63 -9.48 -15.76 -8.62
C THR A 63 -10.77 -14.97 -8.66
N SER A 64 -10.72 -13.67 -8.47
CA SER A 64 -11.87 -12.83 -8.09
C SER A 64 -12.78 -12.42 -9.25
N LEU A 65 -12.31 -12.51 -10.49
CA LEU A 65 -13.02 -11.99 -11.65
C LEU A 65 -13.17 -13.06 -12.74
N THR A 66 -14.36 -13.16 -13.32
CA THR A 66 -14.56 -13.95 -14.55
C THR A 66 -14.52 -13.02 -15.74
N ILE A 67 -13.54 -13.23 -16.63
CA ILE A 67 -13.41 -12.51 -17.89
C ILE A 67 -13.87 -13.45 -18.98
N GLU A 68 -14.96 -13.10 -19.64
CA GLU A 68 -15.52 -13.93 -20.68
C GLU A 68 -14.67 -13.95 -21.97
N GLY A 69 -14.70 -15.07 -22.67
CA GLY A 69 -14.07 -15.22 -23.98
C GLY A 69 -12.54 -15.37 -23.96
N ILE A 70 -11.93 -15.64 -22.80
CA ILE A 70 -10.48 -15.90 -22.71
C ILE A 70 -10.19 -17.32 -23.18
N ARG A 71 -9.43 -17.45 -24.28
CA ARG A 71 -8.95 -18.71 -24.85
C ARG A 71 -7.43 -18.82 -24.83
N LEU A 72 -6.72 -17.73 -24.67
CA LEU A 72 -5.27 -17.69 -24.59
C LEU A 72 -4.85 -16.96 -23.33
N VAL A 73 -4.06 -17.64 -22.50
CA VAL A 73 -3.39 -17.06 -21.32
C VAL A 73 -1.90 -17.04 -21.58
N VAL A 74 -1.26 -15.92 -21.31
CA VAL A 74 0.19 -15.78 -21.22
C VAL A 74 0.51 -15.34 -19.80
N ASP A 75 1.34 -16.11 -19.11
CA ASP A 75 1.63 -15.90 -17.69
C ASP A 75 3.11 -15.65 -17.49
N SER A 76 3.46 -14.49 -16.95
CA SER A 76 4.84 -14.18 -16.56
C SER A 76 5.40 -15.08 -15.45
N ALA A 77 4.54 -15.88 -14.83
CA ALA A 77 4.84 -16.70 -13.64
C ALA A 77 5.39 -15.88 -12.45
N GLN A 78 5.06 -14.60 -12.40
CA GLN A 78 5.48 -13.69 -11.35
C GLN A 78 4.28 -12.97 -10.73
N GLU A 79 4.46 -12.59 -9.48
CA GLU A 79 3.53 -11.74 -8.73
C GLU A 79 4.29 -10.73 -7.88
N ARG A 80 3.57 -9.71 -7.43
CA ARG A 80 4.10 -8.72 -6.49
C ARG A 80 3.33 -8.82 -5.20
N VAL A 81 4.03 -9.17 -4.12
CA VAL A 81 3.47 -9.34 -2.78
C VAL A 81 4.04 -8.34 -1.80
N ALA A 82 3.21 -7.95 -0.83
CA ALA A 82 3.64 -7.13 0.27
C ALA A 82 4.35 -8.02 1.31
N ARG A 83 5.57 -7.64 1.73
CA ARG A 83 6.31 -8.32 2.79
C ARG A 83 6.74 -7.32 3.84
N PHE A 84 6.34 -7.59 5.06
CA PHE A 84 6.72 -6.79 6.22
C PHE A 84 8.11 -7.19 6.72
N ASP A 85 8.96 -6.20 6.99
CA ASP A 85 10.25 -6.40 7.65
C ASP A 85 10.15 -5.93 9.12
N PRO A 86 10.08 -6.85 10.10
CA PRO A 86 9.91 -6.51 11.52
C PRO A 86 11.09 -5.74 12.11
N ARG A 87 12.26 -5.72 11.44
CA ARG A 87 13.44 -4.96 11.91
C ARG A 87 13.31 -3.49 11.56
N THR A 88 12.70 -3.18 10.42
CA THR A 88 12.56 -1.80 9.94
C THR A 88 11.16 -1.23 10.13
N GLY A 89 10.18 -2.07 10.44
CA GLY A 89 8.76 -1.71 10.51
C GLY A 89 8.19 -1.26 9.16
N LEU A 90 8.79 -1.71 8.05
CA LEU A 90 8.39 -1.33 6.71
C LEU A 90 7.85 -2.52 5.92
N THR A 91 6.72 -2.31 5.27
CA THR A 91 6.20 -3.24 4.27
C THR A 91 6.75 -2.88 2.90
N ARG A 92 7.31 -3.87 2.20
CA ARG A 92 7.87 -3.72 0.85
C ARG A 92 7.13 -4.61 -0.13
N LEU A 93 6.94 -4.11 -1.35
CA LEU A 93 6.48 -4.94 -2.46
C LEU A 93 7.67 -5.70 -3.06
N VAL A 94 7.61 -7.02 -3.00
CA VAL A 94 8.64 -7.91 -3.55
C VAL A 94 8.05 -8.64 -4.73
N THR A 95 8.79 -8.68 -5.85
CA THR A 95 8.42 -9.52 -6.99
C THR A 95 8.99 -10.91 -6.74
N GLN A 96 8.12 -11.90 -6.80
CA GLN A 96 8.48 -13.31 -6.61
C GLN A 96 7.82 -14.18 -7.66
N ARG A 97 8.27 -15.44 -7.76
CA ARG A 97 7.60 -16.47 -8.55
C ARG A 97 6.31 -16.89 -7.88
N ILE A 98 5.29 -17.14 -8.68
CA ILE A 98 4.02 -17.69 -8.19
C ILE A 98 4.15 -19.18 -7.83
N SER A 99 3.22 -19.68 -7.02
CA SER A 99 3.11 -21.11 -6.68
C SER A 99 2.58 -21.94 -7.86
N GLN A 100 2.76 -23.27 -7.79
CA GLN A 100 2.18 -24.21 -8.76
C GLN A 100 0.64 -24.12 -8.77
N ALA A 101 0.01 -23.98 -7.60
CA ALA A 101 -1.42 -23.78 -7.49
C ALA A 101 -1.89 -22.52 -8.23
N SER A 102 -1.16 -21.41 -8.07
CA SER A 102 -1.43 -20.16 -8.79
C SER A 102 -1.26 -20.32 -10.31
N MET A 103 -0.20 -21.03 -10.76
CA MET A 103 -0.02 -21.35 -12.19
C MET A 103 -1.23 -22.12 -12.73
N THR A 104 -1.72 -23.11 -12.00
CA THR A 104 -2.90 -23.89 -12.38
C THR A 104 -4.14 -23.04 -12.46
N GLN A 105 -4.37 -22.15 -11.49
CA GLN A 105 -5.52 -21.24 -11.49
C GLN A 105 -5.47 -20.26 -12.67
N ARG A 106 -4.30 -19.67 -12.96
CA ARG A 106 -4.11 -18.78 -14.11
C ARG A 106 -4.31 -19.50 -15.43
N ALA A 107 -3.79 -20.71 -15.57
CA ALA A 107 -4.02 -21.56 -16.75
C ALA A 107 -5.50 -21.88 -16.94
N GLY A 108 -6.22 -22.19 -15.86
CA GLY A 108 -7.66 -22.45 -15.87
C GLY A 108 -8.53 -21.29 -16.38
N ARG A 109 -7.98 -20.08 -16.48
CA ARG A 109 -8.69 -18.95 -17.10
C ARG A 109 -8.88 -19.12 -18.61
N ALA A 110 -8.00 -19.84 -19.28
CA ALA A 110 -8.13 -20.14 -20.70
C ALA A 110 -9.19 -21.21 -21.01
N GLY A 111 -9.44 -22.13 -20.06
CA GLY A 111 -10.25 -23.34 -20.29
C GLY A 111 -11.66 -23.30 -19.72
N ARG A 112 -12.21 -22.14 -19.29
CA ARG A 112 -13.49 -22.10 -18.57
C ARG A 112 -14.72 -22.41 -19.44
N LEU A 113 -14.79 -21.82 -20.63
CA LEU A 113 -15.97 -21.90 -21.50
C LEU A 113 -15.71 -22.66 -22.81
N SER A 114 -14.45 -22.83 -23.17
CA SER A 114 -14.02 -23.53 -24.39
C SER A 114 -12.56 -23.94 -24.25
N PRO A 115 -12.07 -24.91 -25.04
CA PRO A 115 -10.67 -25.27 -25.06
C PRO A 115 -9.77 -24.05 -25.25
N GLY A 116 -8.72 -23.92 -24.45
CA GLY A 116 -7.80 -22.80 -24.48
C GLY A 116 -6.36 -23.24 -24.27
N ILE A 117 -5.45 -22.30 -24.44
CA ILE A 117 -4.00 -22.51 -24.32
C ILE A 117 -3.46 -21.57 -23.25
N CYS A 118 -2.60 -22.10 -22.38
CA CYS A 118 -1.80 -21.30 -21.45
C CYS A 118 -0.31 -21.46 -21.75
N LEU A 119 0.36 -20.33 -21.86
CA LEU A 119 1.81 -20.26 -21.99
C LEU A 119 2.39 -19.60 -20.73
N HIS A 120 3.09 -20.40 -19.93
CA HIS A 120 3.91 -19.87 -18.84
C HIS A 120 5.28 -19.45 -19.38
N LEU A 121 5.69 -18.21 -19.10
CA LEU A 121 7.01 -17.68 -19.47
C LEU A 121 8.06 -18.15 -18.44
N LEU A 122 8.13 -19.45 -18.26
CA LEU A 122 8.94 -20.13 -17.26
C LEU A 122 9.34 -21.51 -17.77
N GLY A 123 10.60 -21.90 -17.56
CA GLY A 123 11.06 -23.25 -17.91
C GLY A 123 10.37 -24.32 -17.06
N LYS A 124 10.14 -25.51 -17.64
CA LYS A 124 9.45 -26.63 -16.98
C LYS A 124 10.07 -26.98 -15.62
N GLU A 125 11.39 -27.15 -15.56
CA GLU A 125 12.09 -27.42 -14.30
C GLU A 125 11.90 -26.34 -13.24
N GLN A 126 11.82 -25.09 -13.66
CA GLN A 126 11.59 -23.97 -12.76
C GLN A 126 10.15 -23.95 -12.23
N ALA A 127 9.19 -24.37 -13.04
CA ALA A 127 7.80 -24.50 -12.63
C ALA A 127 7.64 -25.65 -11.63
N GLU A 128 8.27 -26.78 -11.87
CA GLU A 128 8.27 -27.96 -10.99
C GLU A 128 8.93 -27.68 -9.62
N ARG A 129 9.93 -26.79 -9.58
CA ARG A 129 10.59 -26.36 -8.34
C ARG A 129 9.90 -25.21 -7.62
N ALA A 130 8.83 -24.66 -8.18
CA ALA A 130 8.04 -23.63 -7.49
C ALA A 130 7.34 -24.23 -6.27
N ALA A 131 7.04 -23.39 -5.26
CA ALA A 131 6.27 -23.80 -4.11
C ALA A 131 4.91 -24.37 -4.54
N ALA A 132 4.45 -25.43 -3.91
CA ALA A 132 3.15 -26.03 -4.25
C ALA A 132 1.99 -25.06 -4.04
N GLN A 133 2.00 -24.32 -2.93
CA GLN A 133 0.99 -23.33 -2.52
C GLN A 133 1.66 -21.97 -2.22
N SER A 134 0.88 -20.91 -2.32
CA SER A 134 1.31 -19.59 -1.83
C SER A 134 1.31 -19.59 -0.30
N GLU A 135 2.28 -18.89 0.28
CA GLU A 135 2.34 -18.74 1.74
C GLU A 135 1.19 -17.86 2.23
N PRO A 136 0.57 -18.21 3.37
CA PRO A 136 -0.49 -17.38 3.98
C PRO A 136 -0.02 -15.95 4.27
N GLU A 137 -0.88 -14.99 4.03
CA GLU A 137 -0.56 -13.56 4.18
C GLU A 137 -0.15 -13.20 5.62
N ILE A 138 -0.76 -13.85 6.62
CA ILE A 138 -0.48 -13.61 8.04
C ILE A 138 1.01 -13.81 8.40
N LEU A 139 1.72 -14.67 7.67
CA LEU A 139 3.14 -14.93 7.91
C LEU A 139 4.06 -13.77 7.49
N HIS A 140 3.56 -12.85 6.68
CA HIS A 140 4.35 -11.78 6.05
C HIS A 140 3.81 -10.39 6.25
N SER A 141 2.66 -10.25 6.92
CA SER A 141 1.99 -8.96 7.12
C SER A 141 2.49 -8.23 8.35
N ASP A 142 2.30 -6.91 8.35
CA ASP A 142 2.29 -6.11 9.56
C ASP A 142 1.05 -6.49 10.38
N LEU A 143 1.27 -6.94 11.60
CA LEU A 143 0.21 -7.42 12.49
C LEU A 143 -0.26 -6.35 13.49
N SER A 144 0.15 -5.10 13.34
CA SER A 144 -0.19 -4.05 14.29
C SER A 144 -1.67 -3.71 14.34
N ALA A 145 -2.34 -3.68 13.18
CA ALA A 145 -3.79 -3.49 13.11
C ALA A 145 -4.54 -4.68 13.73
N LEU A 146 -4.15 -5.91 13.37
CA LEU A 146 -4.71 -7.12 13.94
C LEU A 146 -4.56 -7.17 15.46
N LEU A 147 -3.36 -6.86 15.98
CA LEU A 147 -3.11 -6.86 17.41
C LEU A 147 -3.96 -5.81 18.14
N LEU A 148 -4.12 -4.61 17.55
CA LEU A 148 -4.99 -3.57 18.11
C LEU A 148 -6.45 -4.03 18.23
N GLU A 149 -6.97 -4.68 17.20
CA GLU A 149 -8.33 -5.23 17.18
C GLU A 149 -8.50 -6.38 18.19
N LEU A 150 -7.54 -7.31 18.27
CA LEU A 150 -7.57 -8.41 19.23
C LEU A 150 -7.57 -7.91 20.68
N LEU A 151 -6.73 -6.90 20.98
CA LEU A 151 -6.69 -6.29 22.31
C LEU A 151 -7.99 -5.54 22.63
N GLN A 152 -8.62 -4.91 21.65
CA GLN A 152 -9.94 -4.29 21.82
C GLN A 152 -11.03 -5.35 22.12
N TRP A 153 -10.92 -6.48 21.48
CA TRP A 153 -11.82 -7.63 21.71
C TRP A 153 -11.57 -8.33 23.04
N GLY A 154 -10.47 -8.03 23.73
CA GLY A 154 -10.08 -8.63 25.01
C GLY A 154 -9.14 -9.82 24.89
N CYS A 155 -8.64 -10.12 23.70
CA CYS A 155 -7.62 -11.15 23.49
C CYS A 155 -6.23 -10.57 23.74
N HIS A 156 -5.63 -10.91 24.87
CA HIS A 156 -4.28 -10.44 25.27
C HIS A 156 -3.17 -11.36 24.76
N ASP A 157 -3.48 -12.63 24.51
CA ASP A 157 -2.57 -13.61 23.94
C ASP A 157 -3.07 -14.09 22.56
N PRO A 158 -2.63 -13.48 21.46
CA PRO A 158 -3.00 -13.93 20.12
C PRO A 158 -2.62 -15.38 19.82
N ALA A 159 -1.56 -15.91 20.46
CA ALA A 159 -1.10 -17.26 20.22
C ALA A 159 -2.08 -18.33 20.76
N ALA A 160 -2.94 -17.97 21.71
CA ALA A 160 -3.96 -18.86 22.26
C ALA A 160 -5.16 -19.07 21.32
N LEU A 161 -5.29 -18.28 20.26
CA LEU A 161 -6.38 -18.44 19.30
C LEU A 161 -6.13 -19.61 18.33
N ALA A 162 -7.22 -20.22 17.86
CA ALA A 162 -7.17 -21.32 16.91
C ALA A 162 -6.93 -20.79 15.47
N TRP A 163 -5.69 -20.42 15.17
CA TRP A 163 -5.27 -20.04 13.83
C TRP A 163 -5.08 -21.28 12.94
N LEU A 164 -5.36 -21.14 11.64
CA LEU A 164 -4.91 -22.12 10.66
C LEU A 164 -3.38 -22.10 10.54
N ASP A 165 -2.82 -20.88 10.47
CA ASP A 165 -1.39 -20.63 10.47
C ASP A 165 -1.09 -19.62 11.57
N GLN A 166 -0.23 -19.99 12.50
CA GLN A 166 0.11 -19.13 13.65
C GLN A 166 0.81 -17.86 13.19
N PRO A 167 0.39 -16.68 13.67
CA PRO A 167 1.08 -15.42 13.40
C PRO A 167 2.51 -15.50 13.94
N PRO A 168 3.53 -15.05 13.16
CA PRO A 168 4.92 -15.08 13.60
C PRO A 168 5.14 -14.25 14.86
N ALA A 169 5.77 -14.84 15.88
CA ALA A 169 6.07 -14.16 17.14
C ALA A 169 6.88 -12.88 16.93
N VAL A 170 7.78 -12.87 15.94
CA VAL A 170 8.60 -11.68 15.61
C VAL A 170 7.74 -10.54 15.06
N ASN A 171 6.72 -10.83 14.24
CA ASN A 171 5.80 -9.84 13.71
C ASN A 171 4.86 -9.31 14.81
N LEU A 172 4.36 -10.20 15.69
CA LEU A 172 3.58 -9.79 16.86
C LEU A 172 4.38 -8.91 17.82
N ALA A 173 5.65 -9.25 18.07
CA ALA A 173 6.54 -8.43 18.88
C ALA A 173 6.80 -7.05 18.25
N ALA A 174 6.95 -6.99 16.93
CA ALA A 174 7.07 -5.72 16.19
C ALA A 174 5.79 -4.89 16.27
N ALA A 175 4.63 -5.52 16.14
CA ALA A 175 3.32 -4.90 16.31
C ALA A 175 3.15 -4.31 17.71
N ARG A 176 3.50 -5.07 18.77
CA ARG A 176 3.45 -4.61 20.16
C ARG A 176 4.34 -3.40 20.38
N ARG A 177 5.60 -3.44 19.93
CA ARG A 177 6.52 -2.28 20.03
C ARG A 177 5.96 -1.04 19.32
N LEU A 178 5.30 -1.20 18.18
CA LEU A 178 4.66 -0.07 17.50
C LEU A 178 3.51 0.49 18.35
N LEU A 179 2.61 -0.34 18.86
CA LEU A 179 1.49 0.10 19.69
C LEU A 179 1.96 0.76 20.99
N GLU A 180 3.04 0.26 21.62
CA GLU A 180 3.70 0.92 22.76
C GLU A 180 4.24 2.30 22.38
N ALA A 181 4.96 2.40 21.27
CA ALA A 181 5.52 3.65 20.76
C ALA A 181 4.44 4.69 20.42
N LEU A 182 3.24 4.24 20.04
CA LEU A 182 2.06 5.08 19.82
C LEU A 182 1.28 5.37 21.10
N SER A 183 1.75 4.93 22.27
CA SER A 183 1.05 5.06 23.57
C SER A 183 -0.34 4.37 23.58
N ALA A 184 -0.54 3.40 22.70
CA ALA A 184 -1.78 2.65 22.63
C ALA A 184 -1.91 1.60 23.75
N LEU A 185 -0.80 1.22 24.40
CA LEU A 185 -0.77 0.20 25.43
C LEU A 185 -0.45 0.78 26.81
N ASP A 186 -1.04 0.17 27.82
CA ASP A 186 -0.71 0.30 29.23
C ASP A 186 -0.48 -1.13 29.76
N GLY A 187 0.80 -1.53 29.82
CA GLY A 187 1.18 -2.93 30.02
C GLY A 187 0.67 -3.83 28.89
N GLU A 188 -0.12 -4.84 29.23
CA GLU A 188 -0.68 -5.78 28.25
C GLU A 188 -2.04 -5.34 27.69
N ARG A 189 -2.61 -4.25 28.21
CA ARG A 189 -3.97 -3.80 27.86
C ARG A 189 -3.93 -2.52 27.04
N LEU A 190 -5.05 -2.23 26.37
CA LEU A 190 -5.22 -0.94 25.72
C LEU A 190 -5.29 0.19 26.74
N SER A 191 -4.50 1.24 26.54
CA SER A 191 -4.64 2.51 27.23
C SER A 191 -5.97 3.19 26.89
N ALA A 192 -6.33 4.29 27.55
CA ALA A 192 -7.46 5.11 27.16
C ALA A 192 -7.29 5.65 25.73
N PHE A 193 -6.06 6.02 25.36
CA PHE A 193 -5.70 6.45 24.01
C PHE A 193 -5.80 5.30 23.00
N GLY A 194 -5.31 4.10 23.36
CA GLY A 194 -5.42 2.92 22.51
C GLY A 194 -6.86 2.51 22.21
N ARG A 195 -7.76 2.62 23.19
CA ARG A 195 -9.21 2.38 22.97
C ARG A 195 -9.80 3.41 22.00
N LYS A 196 -9.38 4.68 22.10
CA LYS A 196 -9.80 5.74 21.15
C LYS A 196 -9.28 5.43 19.74
N MET A 197 -8.03 4.98 19.61
CA MET A 197 -7.45 4.55 18.31
C MET A 197 -8.24 3.38 17.72
N ALA A 198 -8.49 2.33 18.49
CA ALA A 198 -9.19 1.13 18.05
C ALA A 198 -10.62 1.44 17.56
N ALA A 199 -11.34 2.35 18.24
CA ALA A 199 -12.67 2.79 17.82
C ALA A 199 -12.70 3.51 16.46
N LEU A 200 -11.58 4.07 16.01
CA LEU A 200 -11.47 4.72 14.71
C LEU A 200 -11.38 3.73 13.54
N GLY A 201 -10.94 2.48 13.79
CA GLY A 201 -10.91 1.41 12.80
C GLY A 201 -10.01 1.69 11.60
N ASN A 202 -8.89 2.37 11.81
CA ASN A 202 -7.89 2.67 10.81
C ASN A 202 -6.58 1.92 11.11
N GLU A 203 -5.64 2.00 10.15
CA GLU A 203 -4.26 1.58 10.40
C GLU A 203 -3.73 2.30 11.66
N PRO A 204 -3.03 1.63 12.58
CA PRO A 204 -2.72 2.16 13.91
C PRO A 204 -2.04 3.54 13.93
N ARG A 205 -1.14 3.81 12.97
CA ARG A 205 -0.48 5.11 12.88
C ARG A 205 -1.45 6.22 12.49
N LEU A 206 -2.35 5.96 11.54
CA LEU A 206 -3.37 6.92 11.14
C LEU A 206 -4.40 7.10 12.26
N ALA A 207 -4.76 6.03 12.94
CA ALA A 207 -5.65 6.08 14.10
C ALA A 207 -5.03 6.91 15.25
N ALA A 208 -3.72 6.77 15.50
CA ALA A 208 -3.01 7.58 16.48
C ALA A 208 -3.00 9.07 16.12
N MET A 209 -2.70 9.38 14.83
CA MET A 209 -2.73 10.76 14.34
C MET A 209 -4.11 11.40 14.50
N LEU A 210 -5.16 10.68 14.14
CA LEU A 210 -6.54 11.14 14.29
C LEU A 210 -6.95 11.29 15.76
N ALA A 211 -6.56 10.33 16.61
CA ALA A 211 -6.87 10.34 18.04
C ALA A 211 -6.12 11.44 18.81
N ALA A 212 -4.96 11.87 18.33
CA ALA A 212 -4.14 12.91 18.92
C ALA A 212 -4.72 14.33 18.73
N ALA A 213 -5.60 14.53 17.75
CA ALA A 213 -6.17 15.84 17.46
C ALA A 213 -7.02 16.37 18.65
N GLN A 214 -6.67 17.57 19.12
CA GLN A 214 -7.31 18.24 20.26
C GLN A 214 -8.38 19.25 19.78
N THR A 215 -8.08 20.01 18.72
CA THR A 215 -8.95 21.03 18.15
C THR A 215 -9.69 20.54 16.90
N ASP A 216 -10.69 21.26 16.46
CA ASP A 216 -11.42 20.92 15.23
C ASP A 216 -10.54 21.12 13.97
N ASP A 217 -9.64 22.10 13.97
CA ASP A 217 -8.70 22.33 12.88
C ASP A 217 -7.63 21.21 12.82
N GLU A 218 -7.13 20.76 13.97
CA GLU A 218 -6.28 19.57 14.03
C GLU A 218 -7.00 18.32 13.54
N ALA A 219 -8.26 18.13 13.91
CA ALA A 219 -9.06 17.00 13.47
C ALA A 219 -9.29 17.03 11.95
N ALA A 220 -9.63 18.20 11.40
CA ALA A 220 -9.78 18.38 9.95
C ALA A 220 -8.46 18.16 9.19
N THR A 221 -7.34 18.63 9.76
CA THR A 221 -6.00 18.43 9.21
C THR A 221 -5.60 16.95 9.25
N ALA A 222 -5.79 16.27 10.39
CA ALA A 222 -5.50 14.85 10.54
C ALA A 222 -6.36 13.99 9.61
N ALA A 223 -7.65 14.30 9.47
CA ALA A 223 -8.55 13.59 8.56
C ALA A 223 -8.13 13.74 7.10
N LYS A 224 -7.73 14.95 6.68
CA LYS A 224 -7.22 15.18 5.32
C LYS A 224 -5.88 14.46 5.09
N LEU A 225 -4.96 14.51 6.06
CA LEU A 225 -3.70 13.78 6.00
C LEU A 225 -3.92 12.27 5.91
N ALA A 226 -4.81 11.71 6.74
CA ALA A 226 -5.12 10.29 6.71
C ALA A 226 -5.70 9.88 5.35
N ALA A 227 -6.63 10.64 4.79
CA ALA A 227 -7.20 10.38 3.47
C ALA A 227 -6.12 10.39 2.35
N ILE A 228 -5.16 11.31 2.41
CA ILE A 228 -4.04 11.37 1.45
C ILE A 228 -3.10 10.18 1.64
N LEU A 229 -2.82 9.78 2.90
CA LEU A 229 -1.90 8.69 3.21
C LEU A 229 -2.49 7.30 2.92
N GLU A 230 -3.80 7.12 3.06
CA GLU A 230 -4.52 5.91 2.63
C GLU A 230 -4.49 5.74 1.11
N GLU A 231 -4.65 6.83 0.37
CA GLU A 231 -4.70 6.82 -1.09
C GLU A 231 -3.77 7.90 -1.68
N PRO A 232 -2.45 7.67 -1.68
CA PRO A 232 -1.47 8.66 -2.11
C PRO A 232 -1.55 8.94 -3.63
N PRO A 233 -1.25 10.18 -4.07
CA PRO A 233 -1.33 10.53 -5.48
C PRO A 233 -0.28 9.78 -6.29
N ARG A 234 -0.62 9.46 -7.53
CA ARG A 234 0.31 8.88 -8.50
C ARG A 234 1.31 9.95 -8.95
N GLY A 235 2.53 9.54 -9.28
CA GLY A 235 3.50 10.43 -9.94
C GLY A 235 4.70 10.87 -9.09
N GLY A 236 5.01 10.18 -7.98
CA GLY A 236 6.29 10.35 -7.30
C GLY A 236 6.50 11.67 -6.56
N LEU A 237 5.43 12.39 -6.24
CA LEU A 237 5.51 13.55 -5.36
C LEU A 237 5.91 13.11 -3.96
N VAL A 238 6.99 13.69 -3.48
CA VAL A 238 7.60 13.37 -2.20
C VAL A 238 7.25 14.43 -1.14
N ASP A 239 6.76 15.61 -1.57
CA ASP A 239 6.37 16.71 -0.71
C ASP A 239 4.88 16.65 -0.36
N LEU A 240 4.59 16.29 0.88
CA LEU A 240 3.22 16.21 1.39
C LEU A 240 2.56 17.61 1.44
N GLY A 241 3.32 18.67 1.68
CA GLY A 241 2.80 20.05 1.68
C GLY A 241 2.25 20.44 0.32
N ALA A 242 2.96 20.08 -0.77
CA ALA A 242 2.49 20.33 -2.14
C ALA A 242 1.25 19.51 -2.50
N VAL A 243 1.06 18.32 -1.88
CA VAL A 243 -0.12 17.49 -2.08
C VAL A 243 -1.28 17.97 -1.23
N PHE A 244 -1.01 18.40 -0.02
CA PHE A 244 -2.01 18.85 0.94
C PHE A 244 -2.83 20.04 0.43
N SER A 245 -2.23 20.93 -0.36
CA SER A 245 -2.93 22.05 -0.99
C SER A 245 -3.93 21.62 -2.07
N ARG A 246 -3.80 20.39 -2.60
CA ARG A 246 -4.68 19.91 -3.67
C ARG A 246 -6.05 19.52 -3.11
N GLN A 247 -7.06 19.76 -3.95
CA GLN A 247 -8.42 19.33 -3.66
C GLN A 247 -8.79 18.17 -4.60
N GLN A 248 -8.92 16.97 -4.03
CA GLN A 248 -9.43 15.81 -4.75
C GLN A 248 -10.69 15.32 -4.05
N ALA A 249 -11.74 15.00 -4.83
CA ALA A 249 -13.04 14.65 -4.31
C ALA A 249 -13.01 13.39 -3.42
N ASN A 250 -12.22 12.38 -3.79
CA ASN A 250 -12.04 11.16 -3.00
C ASN A 250 -11.43 11.44 -1.62
N TRP A 251 -10.40 12.30 -1.54
CA TRP A 251 -9.80 12.69 -0.26
C TRP A 251 -10.74 13.50 0.60
N GLN A 252 -11.50 14.42 -0.01
CA GLN A 252 -12.49 15.22 0.71
C GLN A 252 -13.60 14.33 1.29
N GLN A 253 -14.14 13.42 0.49
CA GLN A 253 -15.15 12.46 0.93
C GLN A 253 -14.64 11.59 2.08
N ARG A 254 -13.40 11.07 1.93
CA ARG A 254 -12.78 10.25 2.97
C ARG A 254 -12.51 11.03 4.25
N ALA A 255 -11.99 12.25 4.15
CA ALA A 255 -11.79 13.13 5.30
C ALA A 255 -13.08 13.43 6.04
N GLN A 256 -14.17 13.69 5.33
CA GLN A 256 -15.50 13.88 5.94
C GLN A 256 -15.98 12.63 6.70
N GLN A 257 -15.75 11.43 6.17
CA GLN A 257 -16.06 10.18 6.88
C GLN A 257 -15.26 10.04 8.17
N LEU A 258 -13.96 10.39 8.14
CA LEU A 258 -13.09 10.35 9.32
C LEU A 258 -13.49 11.38 10.36
N MET A 259 -13.86 12.60 9.95
CA MET A 259 -14.40 13.64 10.85
C MET A 259 -15.67 13.17 11.55
N LYS A 260 -16.58 12.47 10.85
CA LYS A 260 -17.78 11.87 11.47
C LYS A 260 -17.41 10.84 12.53
N ARG A 261 -16.40 10.00 12.29
CA ARG A 261 -15.91 9.00 13.27
C ARG A 261 -15.28 9.65 14.50
N LEU A 262 -14.64 10.80 14.32
CA LEU A 262 -14.10 11.60 15.43
C LEU A 262 -15.20 12.36 16.21
N ALA A 263 -16.46 12.28 15.78
CA ALA A 263 -17.57 13.08 16.31
C ALA A 263 -17.30 14.60 16.29
N ARG A 264 -16.50 15.06 15.32
CA ARG A 264 -16.14 16.47 15.12
C ARG A 264 -16.93 17.08 13.98
N ARG A 265 -17.33 18.33 14.15
CA ARG A 265 -18.07 19.11 13.15
C ARG A 265 -17.39 20.46 13.00
N GLY A 266 -16.96 20.79 11.80
CA GLY A 266 -16.24 22.03 11.53
C GLY A 266 -14.72 21.83 11.45
N GLY A 267 -13.98 22.93 11.60
CA GLY A 267 -12.53 22.97 11.44
C GLY A 267 -12.07 23.13 9.98
N GLN A 268 -10.95 23.79 9.82
CA GLN A 268 -10.29 24.01 8.52
C GLN A 268 -8.95 23.29 8.50
N PRO A 269 -8.64 22.51 7.46
CA PRO A 269 -7.34 21.89 7.34
C PRO A 269 -6.22 22.94 7.22
N ASP A 270 -5.27 22.92 8.16
CA ASP A 270 -4.15 23.86 8.22
C ASP A 270 -2.81 23.11 8.00
N ALA A 271 -2.06 23.57 7.01
CA ALA A 271 -0.74 23.02 6.70
C ALA A 271 0.28 23.22 7.82
N GLY A 272 0.11 24.23 8.67
CA GLY A 272 0.98 24.49 9.83
C GLY A 272 0.89 23.39 10.90
N LEU A 273 -0.26 22.72 11.01
CA LEU A 273 -0.49 21.66 11.99
C LEU A 273 0.01 20.28 11.54
N MET A 274 0.34 20.11 10.25
CA MET A 274 0.70 18.82 9.66
C MET A 274 1.90 18.15 10.36
N ALA A 275 2.93 18.93 10.66
CA ALA A 275 4.18 18.39 11.22
C ALA A 275 3.97 17.78 12.61
N GLY A 276 3.23 18.46 13.47
CA GLY A 276 2.90 17.97 14.83
C GLY A 276 2.07 16.69 14.78
N LEU A 277 1.03 16.66 13.94
CA LEU A 277 0.16 15.51 13.76
C LEU A 277 0.90 14.30 13.18
N LEU A 278 1.75 14.51 12.18
CA LEU A 278 2.59 13.44 11.64
C LEU A 278 3.61 12.93 12.67
N ALA A 279 4.17 13.83 13.50
CA ALA A 279 5.11 13.44 14.53
C ALA A 279 4.46 12.52 15.58
N SER A 280 3.20 12.72 15.93
CA SER A 280 2.47 11.87 16.87
C SER A 280 2.34 10.41 16.41
N ALA A 281 2.30 10.17 15.09
CA ALA A 281 2.10 8.85 14.51
C ALA A 281 3.38 8.22 13.93
N PHE A 282 4.36 9.05 13.56
CA PHE A 282 5.55 8.63 12.83
C PHE A 282 6.85 9.11 13.50
N ALA A 283 6.87 9.19 14.82
CA ALA A 283 8.04 9.67 15.59
C ALA A 283 9.33 8.88 15.29
N ASP A 284 9.20 7.58 15.01
CA ASP A 284 10.30 6.69 14.61
C ASP A 284 10.83 6.97 13.20
N ARG A 285 10.12 7.77 12.40
CA ARG A 285 10.45 8.13 11.02
C ARG A 285 10.91 9.58 10.86
N ILE A 286 11.20 10.25 11.95
CA ILE A 286 11.78 11.59 11.94
C ILE A 286 13.26 11.46 11.57
N ALA A 287 13.68 12.22 10.54
CA ALA A 287 15.05 12.24 10.08
C ALA A 287 15.64 13.65 10.20
N ARG A 288 16.88 13.74 10.68
CA ARG A 288 17.65 14.98 10.74
C ARG A 288 18.59 15.08 9.55
N ARG A 289 18.62 16.24 8.92
CA ARG A 289 19.57 16.52 7.85
C ARG A 289 21.01 16.49 8.38
N ARG A 290 21.93 15.82 7.65
CA ARG A 290 23.36 15.84 7.89
C ARG A 290 24.05 16.59 6.74
N GLY A 291 24.72 17.72 7.05
CA GLY A 291 25.54 18.48 6.10
C GLY A 291 24.76 19.15 4.96
N GLN A 292 25.50 19.66 3.98
CA GLN A 292 24.94 20.40 2.83
C GLN A 292 24.46 19.51 1.68
N GLU A 293 24.96 18.28 1.58
CA GLU A 293 24.70 17.38 0.44
C GLU A 293 23.40 16.56 0.51
N GLY A 294 22.44 16.96 1.32
CA GLY A 294 21.14 16.26 1.41
C GLY A 294 21.17 14.90 2.11
N ALA A 295 22.26 14.56 2.80
CA ALA A 295 22.33 13.37 3.63
C ALA A 295 21.43 13.52 4.87
N THR A 296 20.62 12.51 5.18
CA THR A 296 19.74 12.49 6.34
C THR A 296 20.08 11.33 7.26
N SER A 297 20.07 11.56 8.58
CA SER A 297 20.15 10.47 9.56
C SER A 297 18.78 10.21 10.15
N TRP A 298 18.40 8.95 10.16
CA TRP A 298 17.19 8.48 10.80
C TRP A 298 17.46 8.16 12.28
N ARG A 299 16.44 8.25 13.08
CA ARG A 299 16.47 7.75 14.45
C ARG A 299 16.67 6.23 14.50
N THR A 300 16.20 5.52 13.48
CA THR A 300 16.54 4.13 13.16
C THR A 300 17.72 4.12 12.19
N ALA A 301 18.76 3.35 12.45
CA ALA A 301 20.14 3.34 11.94
C ALA A 301 20.41 3.38 10.41
N TRP A 302 19.57 3.99 9.59
CA TRP A 302 19.75 4.05 8.14
C TRP A 302 20.05 5.49 7.67
N ALA A 303 21.30 5.71 7.26
CA ALA A 303 21.70 6.94 6.56
C ALA A 303 21.46 6.77 5.04
N ARG A 304 20.91 7.80 4.38
CA ARG A 304 20.80 7.87 2.92
C ARG A 304 21.26 9.21 2.40
N CYS A 305 22.03 9.18 1.31
CA CYS A 305 22.41 10.37 0.56
C CYS A 305 21.34 10.69 -0.49
N TRP A 306 21.03 11.96 -0.65
CA TRP A 306 20.14 12.50 -1.66
C TRP A 306 20.91 13.45 -2.57
N THR A 307 20.61 13.42 -3.85
CA THR A 307 21.25 14.34 -4.80
C THR A 307 20.75 15.78 -4.60
N PRO A 308 21.60 16.79 -4.84
CA PRO A 308 21.29 18.22 -4.60
C PRO A 308 20.11 18.76 -5.43
N THR A 309 19.73 18.08 -6.49
CA THR A 309 18.64 18.49 -7.41
C THR A 309 17.24 18.33 -6.83
N THR A 310 17.07 17.67 -5.69
CA THR A 310 15.81 17.63 -5.00
C THR A 310 15.66 18.89 -4.14
N ARG A 311 14.61 19.67 -4.33
CA ARG A 311 14.24 20.92 -3.59
C ARG A 311 14.36 20.85 -2.04
N TRP A 312 14.66 19.71 -1.54
CA TRP A 312 14.80 19.27 -0.16
C TRP A 312 16.17 19.51 0.47
N ALA A 313 17.22 19.67 -0.35
CA ALA A 313 18.58 19.90 0.12
C ALA A 313 18.73 21.27 0.84
N VAL A 314 17.76 22.16 0.67
CA VAL A 314 17.84 23.58 1.07
C VAL A 314 17.16 23.86 2.41
N MET A 315 16.63 22.85 3.11
CA MET A 315 15.82 23.10 4.30
C MET A 315 16.59 22.86 5.60
N ASN A 316 16.83 23.92 6.33
CA ASN A 316 17.30 23.91 7.71
C ASN A 316 16.15 23.41 8.62
N GLY A 317 16.27 22.23 9.20
CA GLY A 317 15.32 21.77 10.17
C GLY A 317 15.13 20.25 10.22
N LEU A 318 14.26 19.83 11.10
CA LEU A 318 13.76 18.46 11.25
C LEU A 318 12.81 18.15 10.08
N SER A 319 13.05 17.09 9.34
CA SER A 319 12.13 16.60 8.33
C SER A 319 11.48 15.30 8.79
N LEU A 320 10.17 15.28 8.73
CA LEU A 320 9.36 14.11 9.00
C LEU A 320 9.17 13.32 7.72
N ARG A 321 9.51 12.03 7.74
CA ARG A 321 9.26 11.14 6.61
C ARG A 321 8.20 10.13 6.97
N CYS A 322 7.11 10.15 6.24
CA CYS A 322 6.15 9.09 6.20
C CYS A 322 6.43 8.19 4.99
N CYS A 323 6.49 6.88 5.17
CA CYS A 323 6.72 5.96 4.08
C CYS A 323 5.48 5.79 3.23
N CYS A 324 5.44 6.42 2.08
CA CYS A 324 4.49 6.18 1.00
C CYS A 324 5.25 6.02 -0.31
N ARG A 325 4.76 5.23 -1.25
CA ARG A 325 5.42 4.84 -2.50
C ARG A 325 6.10 6.00 -3.21
N ALA A 326 7.42 6.04 -3.21
CA ALA A 326 8.18 6.91 -4.09
C ALA A 326 8.76 6.09 -5.24
N ALA A 327 8.56 6.63 -6.44
CA ALA A 327 9.11 6.08 -7.66
C ALA A 327 10.64 6.29 -7.72
N LEU A 328 11.37 5.41 -7.08
CA LEU A 328 12.73 5.09 -7.48
C LEU A 328 12.73 3.62 -7.87
N ARG A 329 13.13 3.34 -9.08
CA ARG A 329 13.05 2.08 -9.84
C ARG A 329 13.52 0.79 -9.12
N ARG A 330 13.76 0.80 -7.80
CA ARG A 330 14.16 -0.37 -7.00
C ARG A 330 13.78 -0.32 -5.53
N MET A 331 12.85 0.56 -5.08
CA MET A 331 12.42 0.55 -3.69
C MET A 331 10.91 0.78 -3.53
N PRO A 332 10.21 -0.15 -2.90
CA PRO A 332 8.84 0.03 -2.50
C PRO A 332 8.81 0.68 -1.12
N ALA A 333 8.85 1.97 -1.05
CA ALA A 333 8.52 2.70 0.17
C ALA A 333 8.08 4.09 -0.21
N CYS A 334 6.91 4.47 0.22
CA CYS A 334 6.42 5.81 0.08
C CYS A 334 7.08 6.71 1.11
N CYS A 335 7.69 7.79 0.71
CA CYS A 335 8.23 8.78 1.63
C CYS A 335 7.56 10.12 1.40
N TRP A 336 6.85 10.63 2.40
CA TRP A 336 6.28 11.96 2.42
C TRP A 336 7.11 12.83 3.36
N LEU A 337 7.30 14.07 3.01
CA LEU A 337 8.04 15.03 3.81
C LEU A 337 7.15 16.19 4.19
N CYS A 338 7.10 16.48 5.48
CA CYS A 338 6.59 17.73 6.01
C CYS A 338 7.73 18.66 6.41
N GLN A 339 7.65 19.90 6.00
CA GLN A 339 8.52 20.97 6.52
C GLN A 339 8.06 21.34 7.92
N TRP A 340 8.91 21.16 8.89
CA TRP A 340 8.72 21.82 10.18
C TRP A 340 9.56 23.10 10.19
N LYS A 341 8.91 24.26 10.20
CA LYS A 341 9.53 25.50 10.60
C LYS A 341 9.65 25.44 12.12
N SER A 342 10.86 25.37 12.65
CA SER A 342 11.09 25.73 14.04
C SER A 342 10.65 27.17 14.19
N ALA A 343 9.63 27.44 14.98
CA ALA A 343 9.43 28.76 15.54
C ALA A 343 10.69 29.09 16.37
N SER A 344 11.45 30.05 15.92
CA SER A 344 12.49 30.75 16.70
C SER A 344 11.79 31.60 17.74
#